data_5bcb8750337b130b35cdb5af55256f74
#
_entry.id   5bcb8750337b130b35cdb5af55256f74
#
_cell.length_a   1.000
_cell.length_b   1.000
_cell.length_c   1.000
_cell.angle_alpha   90.00
_cell.angle_beta   90.00
_cell.angle_gamma   90.00
#
_symmetry.space_group_name_H-M   'P 1'
#
loop_
_entity.id
_entity.type
_entity.pdbx_description
1 polymer ?
#
loop_
_entity_poly.entity_id
_entity_poly.type
_entity_poly.pdbx_seq_one_letter_code
_entity_poly.pdbx_strand_id
1 'polypeptide(L)'
;VATALLYLNESWPDISEGCLRFLNRIDDIDDLVVAEVRPLYGTLVAFKRADNSFHGHLPHEGERRVIQVAWLTSEEEKLRKTQRGKLSRFFKKLAGGFDRKLGAQRDRNAAHRD
;
A
#
# COMPACT_ATOMS: atom_id res chain seq x y z
N VAL A 1 7.32 16.52 -10.02
CA VAL A 1 6.33 15.50 -9.72
C VAL A 1 6.08 15.44 -8.22
N ALA A 2 4.82 15.47 -7.83
CA ALA A 2 4.40 15.44 -6.45
C ALA A 2 3.23 14.46 -6.26
N THR A 3 3.08 13.93 -5.07
CA THR A 3 1.96 13.08 -4.69
C THR A 3 1.31 13.64 -3.42
N ALA A 4 -0.01 13.60 -3.37
CA ALA A 4 -0.77 13.91 -2.17
C ALA A 4 -1.70 12.75 -1.81
N LEU A 5 -1.83 12.48 -0.53
CA LEU A 5 -2.71 11.48 0.05
C LEU A 5 -3.67 12.16 1.01
N LEU A 6 -4.96 12.08 0.74
CA LEU A 6 -6.02 12.54 1.64
C LEU A 6 -6.68 11.31 2.28
N TYR A 7 -6.60 11.23 3.60
CA TYR A 7 -7.19 10.13 4.36
C TYR A 7 -8.63 10.42 4.77
N LEU A 8 -9.47 9.38 4.72
CA LEU A 8 -10.92 9.46 4.92
C LEU A 8 -11.44 8.50 5.99
N ASN A 9 -10.58 8.06 6.92
CA ASN A 9 -11.01 7.16 8.00
C ASN A 9 -11.42 7.99 9.22
N GLU A 10 -12.64 7.83 9.68
CA GLU A 10 -13.19 8.60 10.82
C GLU A 10 -12.44 8.33 12.11
N SER A 11 -11.94 7.11 12.27
CA SER A 11 -11.14 6.69 13.41
C SER A 11 -10.02 5.75 12.96
N TRP A 12 -8.97 5.67 13.75
CA TRP A 12 -7.88 4.71 13.55
C TRP A 12 -7.38 4.24 14.91
N PRO A 13 -7.23 2.92 15.14
CA PRO A 13 -6.70 2.39 16.38
C PRO A 13 -5.28 2.91 16.67
N ASP A 14 -4.83 2.82 17.90
CA ASP A 14 -3.46 3.18 18.27
C ASP A 14 -2.49 2.04 17.93
N ILE A 15 -2.35 1.78 16.65
CA ILE A 15 -1.51 0.75 16.04
C ILE A 15 -0.68 1.36 14.92
N SER A 16 0.45 0.72 14.59
CA SER A 16 1.30 1.14 13.46
C SER A 16 0.80 0.64 12.11
N GLU A 17 0.03 -0.45 12.10
CA GLU A 17 -0.51 -1.05 10.88
C GLU A 17 -1.39 -0.05 10.13
N GLY A 18 -1.15 0.08 8.85
CA GLY A 18 -1.86 1.01 7.95
C GLY A 18 -1.43 2.47 8.05
N CYS A 19 -0.62 2.87 9.03
CA CYS A 19 -0.05 4.22 9.10
C CYS A 19 0.97 4.44 7.99
N LEU A 20 0.96 5.64 7.40
CA LEU A 20 1.93 6.00 6.35
C LEU A 20 3.32 6.17 6.96
N ARG A 21 4.30 5.52 6.38
CA ARG A 21 5.70 5.59 6.75
C ARG A 21 6.55 6.10 5.61
N PHE A 22 7.41 7.10 5.87
CA PHE A 22 8.47 7.52 4.97
C PHE A 22 9.78 6.88 5.41
N LEU A 23 10.45 6.22 4.49
CA LEU A 23 11.58 5.34 4.78
C LEU A 23 12.89 5.92 4.27
N ASN A 24 13.98 5.69 5.00
CA ASN A 24 15.34 5.96 4.52
C ASN A 24 15.78 4.94 3.46
N ARG A 25 15.32 3.68 3.59
CA ARG A 25 15.69 2.57 2.72
C ARG A 25 14.46 1.82 2.26
N ILE A 26 14.50 1.32 1.04
CA ILE A 26 13.38 0.56 0.43
C ILE A 26 13.17 -0.80 1.09
N ASP A 27 14.19 -1.38 1.69
CA ASP A 27 14.20 -2.74 2.25
C ASP A 27 13.94 -2.78 3.76
N ASP A 28 13.74 -1.63 4.41
CA ASP A 28 13.50 -1.54 5.85
C ASP A 28 12.29 -0.64 6.17
N ILE A 29 11.17 -1.26 6.48
CA ILE A 29 9.91 -0.58 6.82
C ILE A 29 9.96 0.12 8.19
N ASP A 30 10.92 -0.20 9.03
CA ASP A 30 11.08 0.35 10.36
C ASP A 30 12.13 1.47 10.45
N ASP A 31 12.90 1.70 9.38
CA ASP A 31 13.85 2.81 9.28
C ASP A 31 13.18 4.09 8.78
N LEU A 32 12.53 4.82 9.69
CA LEU A 32 11.70 5.98 9.38
C LEU A 32 12.51 7.27 9.28
N VAL A 33 12.20 8.08 8.26
CA VAL A 33 12.73 9.46 8.11
C VAL A 33 12.06 10.41 9.11
N VAL A 34 10.75 10.25 9.29
CA VAL A 34 9.89 11.05 10.19
C VAL A 34 8.91 10.13 10.89
N ALA A 35 8.23 10.63 11.92
CA ALA A 35 7.18 9.89 12.58
C ALA A 35 6.09 9.42 11.59
N GLU A 36 5.55 8.23 11.80
CA GLU A 36 4.46 7.69 10.98
C GLU A 36 3.20 8.55 11.08
N VAL A 37 2.42 8.58 10.00
CA VAL A 37 1.20 9.37 9.90
C VAL A 37 -0.01 8.46 9.98
N ARG A 38 -0.90 8.71 10.94
CA ARG A 38 -2.18 8.03 11.07
C ARG A 38 -3.12 8.42 9.91
N PRO A 39 -3.83 7.46 9.31
CA PRO A 39 -4.70 7.72 8.17
C PRO A 39 -6.08 8.26 8.58
N LEU A 40 -6.11 9.28 9.43
CA LEU A 40 -7.34 9.89 9.95
C LEU A 40 -7.97 10.86 8.96
N TYR A 41 -9.30 10.94 8.99
CA TYR A 41 -10.08 11.86 8.18
C TYR A 41 -9.56 13.31 8.29
N GLY A 42 -9.42 13.95 7.13
CA GLY A 42 -8.91 15.32 7.03
C GLY A 42 -7.37 15.44 7.08
N THR A 43 -6.64 14.35 7.28
CA THR A 43 -5.18 14.36 7.19
C THR A 43 -4.75 14.33 5.73
N LEU A 44 -4.05 15.38 5.31
CA LEU A 44 -3.45 15.52 3.98
C LEU A 44 -1.94 15.40 4.10
N VAL A 45 -1.35 14.47 3.36
CA VAL A 45 0.11 14.34 3.24
C VAL A 45 0.50 14.58 1.79
N ALA A 46 1.39 15.55 1.56
CA ALA A 46 1.93 15.82 0.24
C ALA A 46 3.46 15.73 0.27
N PHE A 47 4.03 15.12 -0.74
CA PHE A 47 5.48 14.99 -0.86
C PHE A 47 5.94 15.06 -2.30
N LYS A 48 7.15 15.58 -2.48
CA LYS A 48 7.83 15.60 -3.77
C LYS A 48 8.36 14.20 -4.07
N ARG A 49 8.09 13.72 -5.26
CA ARG A 49 8.65 12.46 -5.73
C ARG A 49 10.12 12.63 -6.09
N ALA A 50 10.96 11.75 -5.58
CA ALA A 50 12.37 11.65 -5.87
C ALA A 50 12.78 10.16 -5.89
N ASP A 51 14.01 9.86 -6.30
CA ASP A 51 14.50 8.48 -6.34
C ASP A 51 14.56 7.82 -4.95
N ASN A 52 14.69 8.62 -3.91
CA ASN A 52 14.74 8.20 -2.51
C ASN A 52 13.45 8.45 -1.72
N SER A 53 12.33 8.77 -2.36
CA SER A 53 11.04 9.00 -1.69
C SER A 53 10.33 7.67 -1.37
N PHE A 54 11.02 6.78 -0.66
CA PHE A 54 10.46 5.49 -0.24
C PHE A 54 9.39 5.70 0.81
N HIS A 55 8.27 5.03 0.63
CA HIS A 55 7.15 5.10 1.56
C HIS A 55 6.31 3.83 1.47
N GLY A 56 5.56 3.58 2.51
CA GLY A 56 4.67 2.42 2.58
C GLY A 56 3.90 2.40 3.89
N HIS A 57 3.32 1.27 4.18
CA HIS A 57 2.66 1.00 5.45
C HIS A 57 2.75 -0.48 5.78
N LEU A 58 2.68 -0.81 7.06
CA LEU A 58 2.52 -2.18 7.51
C LEU A 58 1.17 -2.73 7.03
N PRO A 59 1.05 -4.03 6.78
CA PRO A 59 -0.22 -4.65 6.41
C PRO A 59 -1.31 -4.33 7.42
N HIS A 60 -2.51 -4.02 6.92
CA HIS A 60 -3.68 -3.73 7.73
C HIS A 60 -4.86 -4.56 7.24
N GLU A 61 -5.55 -5.21 8.15
CA GLU A 61 -6.81 -5.89 7.89
C GLU A 61 -7.97 -4.93 8.14
N GLY A 62 -8.93 -4.93 7.22
CA GLY A 62 -10.08 -4.05 7.27
C GLY A 62 -9.99 -2.88 6.30
N GLU A 63 -10.87 -1.92 6.49
CA GLU A 63 -11.06 -0.79 5.61
C GLU A 63 -10.03 0.31 5.87
N ARG A 64 -9.38 0.76 4.80
CA ARG A 64 -8.45 1.89 4.80
C ARG A 64 -8.71 2.75 3.59
N ARG A 65 -9.36 3.88 3.83
CA ARG A 65 -9.82 4.81 2.78
C ARG A 65 -8.82 5.93 2.57
N VAL A 66 -8.40 6.10 1.32
CA VAL A 66 -7.47 7.16 0.92
C VAL A 66 -7.74 7.61 -0.51
N ILE A 67 -7.65 8.90 -0.75
CA ILE A 67 -7.62 9.49 -2.09
C ILE A 67 -6.16 9.87 -2.38
N GLN A 68 -5.64 9.37 -3.49
CA GLN A 68 -4.30 9.72 -3.96
C GLN A 68 -4.38 10.57 -5.22
N VAL A 69 -3.69 11.70 -5.20
CA VAL A 69 -3.52 12.59 -6.34
C VAL A 69 -2.04 12.68 -6.68
N ALA A 70 -1.72 12.62 -7.97
CA ALA A 70 -0.36 12.78 -8.45
C ALA A 70 -0.29 13.86 -9.53
N TRP A 71 0.66 14.79 -9.37
CA TRP A 71 1.03 15.76 -10.40
C TRP A 71 2.20 15.23 -11.19
N LEU A 72 2.04 15.16 -12.50
CA LEU A 72 3.03 14.63 -13.45
C LEU A 72 3.45 15.72 -14.43
N THR A 73 4.71 15.69 -14.86
CA THR A 73 5.28 16.71 -15.76
C THR A 73 5.18 16.35 -17.24
N SER A 74 4.91 15.07 -17.57
CA SER A 74 4.86 14.62 -18.96
C SER A 74 3.90 13.45 -19.17
N GLU A 75 3.45 13.26 -20.42
CA GLU A 75 2.66 12.11 -20.84
C GLU A 75 3.42 10.78 -20.69
N GLU A 76 4.74 10.79 -20.87
CA GLU A 76 5.57 9.60 -20.67
C GLU A 76 5.56 9.11 -19.21
N GLU A 77 5.63 10.01 -18.25
CA GLU A 77 5.51 9.66 -16.83
C GLU A 77 4.12 9.11 -16.49
N LYS A 78 3.09 9.68 -17.10
CA LYS A 78 1.71 9.18 -16.99
C LYS A 78 1.58 7.75 -17.51
N LEU A 79 2.16 7.46 -18.66
CA LEU A 79 2.19 6.11 -19.25
C LEU A 79 2.97 5.13 -18.38
N ARG A 80 4.15 5.50 -17.87
CA ARG A 80 4.93 4.66 -16.96
C ARG A 80 4.16 4.32 -15.68
N LYS A 81 3.47 5.29 -15.10
CA LYS A 81 2.67 5.08 -13.90
C LYS A 81 1.49 4.15 -14.16
N THR A 82 0.82 4.30 -15.30
CA THR A 82 -0.27 3.42 -15.72
C THR A 82 0.21 1.99 -15.95
N GLN A 83 1.35 1.79 -16.57
CA GLN A 83 1.96 0.47 -16.78
C GLN A 83 2.35 -0.20 -15.46
N ARG A 84 2.97 0.52 -14.53
CA ARG A 84 3.29 0.00 -13.18
C ARG A 84 2.03 -0.43 -12.43
N GLY A 85 0.95 0.34 -12.53
CA GLY A 85 -0.34 -0.01 -11.93
C GLY A 85 -0.93 -1.29 -12.51
N LYS A 86 -0.82 -1.50 -13.82
CA LYS A 86 -1.27 -2.74 -14.49
C LYS A 86 -0.45 -3.95 -14.05
N LEU A 87 0.88 -3.84 -13.99
CA LEU A 87 1.78 -4.90 -13.53
C LEU A 87 1.50 -5.26 -12.06
N SER A 88 1.35 -4.26 -11.18
CA SER A 88 1.03 -4.48 -9.78
C SER A 88 -0.30 -5.23 -9.59
N ARG A 89 -1.33 -4.87 -10.35
CA ARG A 89 -2.62 -5.58 -10.32
C ARG A 89 -2.49 -7.01 -10.83
N PHE A 90 -1.70 -7.21 -11.88
CA PHE A 90 -1.44 -8.54 -12.43
C PHE A 90 -0.74 -9.44 -11.40
N PHE A 91 0.32 -8.97 -10.74
CA PHE A 91 1.01 -9.71 -9.68
C PHE A 91 0.12 -9.99 -8.47
N LYS A 92 -0.68 -9.02 -8.02
CA LYS A 92 -1.66 -9.23 -6.95
C LYS A 92 -2.71 -10.29 -7.31
N LYS A 93 -3.16 -10.30 -8.56
CA LYS A 93 -4.11 -11.32 -9.06
C LYS A 93 -3.50 -12.72 -9.08
N LEU A 94 -2.24 -12.86 -9.47
CA LEU A 94 -1.50 -14.12 -9.44
C LEU A 94 -1.28 -14.62 -8.00
N ALA A 95 -0.85 -13.75 -7.08
CA ALA A 95 -0.67 -14.08 -5.67
C ALA A 95 -1.98 -14.49 -5.00
N GLY A 96 -3.07 -13.75 -5.22
CA GLY A 96 -4.40 -14.11 -4.70
C GLY A 96 -4.94 -15.43 -5.27
N GLY A 97 -4.62 -15.78 -6.51
CA GLY A 97 -4.95 -17.07 -7.12
C GLY A 97 -4.16 -18.23 -6.50
N PHE A 98 -2.93 -18.01 -6.11
CA PHE A 98 -2.08 -18.99 -5.44
C PHE A 98 -2.56 -19.28 -4.01
N ASP A 99 -2.91 -18.27 -3.24
CA ASP A 99 -3.45 -18.41 -1.89
C ASP A 99 -4.79 -19.17 -1.87
N ARG A 100 -5.67 -18.96 -2.85
CA ARG A 100 -6.92 -19.71 -2.99
C ARG A 100 -6.67 -21.19 -3.27
N LYS A 101 -5.66 -21.53 -4.06
CA LYS A 101 -5.31 -22.94 -4.34
C LYS A 101 -4.73 -23.63 -3.11
N LEU A 102 -3.91 -22.95 -2.32
CA LEU A 102 -3.38 -23.48 -1.06
C LEU A 102 -4.47 -23.66 0.01
N GLY A 103 -5.42 -22.73 0.13
CA GLY A 103 -6.57 -22.84 1.01
C GLY A 103 -7.45 -24.05 0.68
N ALA A 104 -7.82 -24.22 -0.59
CA ALA A 104 -8.62 -25.34 -1.05
C ALA A 104 -7.92 -26.71 -0.86
N GLN A 105 -6.60 -26.75 -0.90
CA GLN A 105 -5.82 -27.98 -0.66
C GLN A 105 -5.73 -28.32 0.84
N ARG A 106 -5.68 -27.31 1.70
CA ARG A 106 -5.76 -27.47 3.16
C ARG A 106 -7.10 -28.03 3.60
N ASP A 107 -8.19 -27.51 3.07
CA ASP A 107 -9.56 -27.94 3.40
C ASP A 107 -9.83 -29.39 2.95
N ARG A 108 -9.30 -29.81 1.80
CA ARG A 108 -9.39 -31.21 1.34
C ARG A 108 -8.61 -32.18 2.23
N ASN A 109 -7.44 -31.76 2.72
CA ASN A 109 -6.63 -32.59 3.62
C ASN A 109 -7.20 -32.67 5.04
N ALA A 110 -8.00 -31.68 5.47
CA ALA A 110 -8.71 -31.71 6.74
C ALA A 110 -9.94 -32.67 6.68
N ALA A 111 -10.65 -32.70 5.55
CA ALA A 111 -11.82 -33.57 5.35
C ALA A 111 -11.50 -35.07 5.23
N HIS A 112 -10.25 -35.44 5.04
CA HIS A 112 -9.80 -36.84 4.97
C HIS A 112 -9.24 -37.42 6.28
N ARG A 113 -9.36 -36.69 7.39
CA ARG A 113 -8.87 -37.12 8.72
C ARG A 113 -9.96 -37.48 9.73
N ASP A 114 -11.21 -37.53 9.31
CA ASP A 114 -12.34 -38.01 10.13
C ASP A 114 -12.79 -39.39 9.68
#